data_85fdd2b6b5e99bde9325b908a35c0bfb
#
_entry.id   85fdd2b6b5e99bde9325b908a35c0bfb
#
_cell.length_a   1.000
_cell.length_b   1.000
_cell.length_c   1.000
_cell.angle_alpha   90.00
_cell.angle_beta   90.00
_cell.angle_gamma   90.00
#
_symmetry.space_group_name_H-M   'P 1'
#
loop_
_entity.id
_entity.type
_entity.pdbx_description
1 polymer ?
#
loop_
_entity_poly.entity_id
_entity_poly.type
_entity_poly.pdbx_seq_one_letter_code
_entity_poly.pdbx_strand_id
1 'polypeptide(L)'
;DSLPPSASAHRPELAGRGFEALGVSLVIHPENPYVPTSHANVRFFSAEKEGEEPVWWFGGGFDLTPYYGNEEDCRHWHQVAHDACAPFGAEVYPKFKAWCDRYFHLKHRGEPRGIGGLFFDDLNQWDFDTSFAFMRAIGDAYIQAYLPIVQRRKLTPYGEREREFQAFRRGRYVEFNLVFDRGTLFGLQSGGRTESILMSLPPHVRWGYDWKPQPGSEEARLTEYFLTDRDWLA
;
A
#
# COMPACT_ATOMS: atom_id res chain seq x y z
N ASP A 1 14.27 11.75 -20.65
CA ASP A 1 13.08 11.43 -21.43
C ASP A 1 12.01 12.49 -21.16
N SER A 2 11.18 12.80 -22.16
CA SER A 2 10.05 13.72 -21.97
C SER A 2 8.86 12.98 -21.37
N LEU A 3 8.12 13.66 -20.49
CA LEU A 3 6.89 13.11 -19.89
C LEU A 3 5.86 12.78 -20.98
N PRO A 4 5.17 11.63 -20.90
CA PRO A 4 4.07 11.34 -21.82
C PRO A 4 2.95 12.38 -21.66
N PRO A 5 2.23 12.73 -22.75
CA PRO A 5 1.16 13.73 -22.72
C PRO A 5 0.09 13.46 -21.65
N SER A 6 -0.17 12.18 -21.32
CA SER A 6 -1.10 11.78 -20.27
C SER A 6 -0.65 12.21 -18.87
N ALA A 7 0.65 12.28 -18.60
CA ALA A 7 1.18 12.71 -17.31
C ALA A 7 1.11 14.23 -17.12
N SER A 8 1.23 15.01 -18.20
CA SER A 8 1.13 16.47 -18.16
C SER A 8 -0.30 17.01 -18.32
N ALA A 9 -1.26 16.17 -18.73
CA ALA A 9 -2.66 16.59 -18.97
C ALA A 9 -3.34 17.17 -17.72
N HIS A 10 -2.97 16.72 -16.53
CA HIS A 10 -3.49 17.20 -15.24
C HIS A 10 -2.50 18.04 -14.45
N ARG A 11 -1.28 18.28 -15.01
CA ARG A 11 -0.18 19.02 -14.38
C ARG A 11 0.51 19.88 -15.44
N PRO A 12 -0.06 21.04 -15.78
CA PRO A 12 0.52 21.93 -16.81
C PRO A 12 1.95 22.38 -16.48
N GLU A 13 2.30 22.45 -15.21
CA GLU A 13 3.64 22.80 -14.73
C GLU A 13 4.73 21.79 -15.15
N LEU A 14 4.34 20.60 -15.55
CA LEU A 14 5.26 19.55 -16.03
C LEU A 14 5.49 19.58 -17.54
N ALA A 15 4.73 20.38 -18.26
CA ALA A 15 4.79 20.40 -19.73
C ALA A 15 6.17 20.83 -20.24
N GLY A 16 6.76 20.02 -21.12
CA GLY A 16 8.05 20.30 -21.75
C GLY A 16 9.27 20.17 -20.83
N ARG A 17 9.11 19.56 -19.66
CA ARG A 17 10.21 19.23 -18.74
C ARG A 17 10.76 17.84 -19.01
N GLY A 18 12.08 17.68 -18.85
CA GLY A 18 12.68 16.37 -18.63
C GLY A 18 12.33 15.87 -17.24
N PHE A 19 12.29 14.56 -17.02
CA PHE A 19 11.94 14.02 -15.72
C PHE A 19 12.82 12.86 -15.29
N GLU A 20 12.93 12.69 -13.98
CA GLU A 20 13.49 11.52 -13.31
C GLU A 20 12.47 10.98 -12.31
N ALA A 21 12.34 9.64 -12.27
CA ALA A 21 11.52 8.95 -11.29
C ALA A 21 12.32 7.78 -10.70
N LEU A 22 12.50 7.79 -9.40
CA LEU A 22 13.28 6.79 -8.66
C LEU A 22 12.41 6.21 -7.56
N GLY A 23 12.53 4.91 -7.31
CA GLY A 23 11.78 4.32 -6.21
C GLY A 23 12.04 2.84 -6.03
N VAL A 24 11.60 2.36 -4.88
CA VAL A 24 11.50 0.94 -4.57
C VAL A 24 10.05 0.63 -4.24
N SER A 25 9.49 -0.34 -4.93
CA SER A 25 8.16 -0.88 -4.65
C SER A 25 8.27 -2.37 -4.43
N LEU A 26 7.62 -2.86 -3.41
CA LEU A 26 7.58 -4.29 -3.11
C LEU A 26 6.20 -4.73 -2.63
N VAL A 27 5.84 -5.96 -2.97
CA VAL A 27 4.71 -6.67 -2.40
C VAL A 27 5.17 -8.06 -2.01
N ILE A 28 4.85 -8.47 -0.79
CA ILE A 28 5.13 -9.83 -0.31
C ILE A 28 3.80 -10.56 -0.16
N HIS A 29 3.64 -11.66 -0.89
CA HIS A 29 2.50 -12.56 -0.82
C HIS A 29 2.92 -13.88 -0.14
N PRO A 30 2.83 -13.98 1.19
CA PRO A 30 3.27 -15.17 1.93
C PRO A 30 2.44 -16.40 1.58
N GLU A 31 3.07 -17.57 1.62
CA GLU A 31 2.36 -18.82 1.44
C GLU A 31 1.41 -19.11 2.60
N ASN A 32 1.88 -18.94 3.84
CA ASN A 32 1.07 -19.16 5.05
C ASN A 32 -0.05 -18.10 5.16
N PRO A 33 -1.34 -18.52 5.23
CA PRO A 33 -2.48 -17.61 5.30
C PRO A 33 -2.52 -16.73 6.55
N TYR A 34 -1.84 -17.11 7.62
CA TYR A 34 -1.75 -16.33 8.85
C TYR A 34 -0.70 -15.22 8.79
N VAL A 35 0.19 -15.24 7.78
CA VAL A 35 1.10 -14.13 7.52
C VAL A 35 0.42 -13.18 6.52
N PRO A 36 0.16 -11.92 6.89
CA PRO A 36 -0.50 -10.97 6.00
C PRO A 36 0.34 -10.65 4.76
N THR A 37 -0.32 -10.34 3.65
CA THR A 37 0.33 -9.64 2.54
C THR A 37 0.73 -8.24 3.00
N SER A 38 1.92 -7.80 2.62
CA SER A 38 2.38 -6.44 2.86
C SER A 38 2.82 -5.79 1.56
N HIS A 39 2.57 -4.48 1.46
CA HIS A 39 3.05 -3.61 0.40
C HIS A 39 3.86 -2.49 1.01
N ALA A 40 4.94 -2.10 0.35
CA ALA A 40 5.67 -0.87 0.66
C ALA A 40 6.14 -0.20 -0.62
N ASN A 41 6.17 1.11 -0.59
CA ASN A 41 6.68 1.93 -1.68
C ASN A 41 7.37 3.16 -1.10
N VAL A 42 8.51 3.51 -1.66
CA VAL A 42 9.16 4.81 -1.46
C VAL A 42 9.63 5.30 -2.81
N ARG A 43 9.31 6.55 -3.15
CA ARG A 43 9.61 7.10 -4.47
C ARG A 43 9.91 8.59 -4.43
N PHE A 44 10.68 9.01 -5.38
CA PHE A 44 11.01 10.40 -5.67
C PHE A 44 10.70 10.69 -7.15
N PHE A 45 10.22 11.88 -7.42
CA PHE A 45 10.02 12.42 -8.76
C PHE A 45 10.60 13.82 -8.84
N SER A 46 11.31 14.10 -9.95
CA SER A 46 11.77 15.44 -10.31
C SER A 46 11.49 15.71 -11.78
N ALA A 47 11.12 16.94 -12.10
CA ALA A 47 10.95 17.41 -13.46
C ALA A 47 11.65 18.76 -13.64
N GLU A 48 12.58 18.83 -14.59
CA GLU A 48 13.47 19.95 -14.77
C GLU A 48 13.34 20.56 -16.17
N LYS A 49 13.55 21.87 -16.24
CA LYS A 49 13.66 22.62 -17.49
C LYS A 49 14.67 23.76 -17.31
N GLU A 50 15.51 23.95 -18.31
CA GLU A 50 16.55 24.99 -18.26
C GLU A 50 15.94 26.37 -17.99
N GLY A 51 16.49 27.05 -16.98
CA GLY A 51 16.05 28.40 -16.57
C GLY A 51 14.78 28.45 -15.72
N GLU A 52 14.24 27.29 -15.31
CA GLU A 52 13.07 27.19 -14.42
C GLU A 52 13.40 26.40 -13.14
N GLU A 53 12.74 26.71 -12.04
CA GLU A 53 12.87 25.92 -10.79
C GLU A 53 12.39 24.50 -10.99
N PRO A 54 13.07 23.49 -10.42
CA PRO A 54 12.66 22.08 -10.49
C PRO A 54 11.29 21.87 -9.81
N VAL A 55 10.46 21.04 -10.42
CA VAL A 55 9.26 20.52 -9.78
C VAL A 55 9.57 19.13 -9.24
N TRP A 56 9.43 18.93 -7.94
CA TRP A 56 9.76 17.67 -7.31
C TRP A 56 8.77 17.30 -6.20
N TRP A 57 8.65 16.01 -5.92
CA TRP A 57 7.92 15.49 -4.77
C TRP A 57 8.37 14.08 -4.40
N PHE A 58 8.05 13.71 -3.16
CA PHE A 58 8.18 12.34 -2.67
C PHE A 58 6.81 11.68 -2.57
N GLY A 59 6.79 10.36 -2.65
CA GLY A 59 5.62 9.54 -2.40
C GLY A 59 6.01 8.23 -1.74
N GLY A 60 5.05 7.57 -1.13
CA GLY A 60 5.33 6.29 -0.50
C GLY A 60 4.30 5.86 0.52
N GLY A 61 4.72 4.93 1.36
CA GLY A 61 3.93 4.34 2.42
C GLY A 61 4.11 2.84 2.51
N PHE A 62 3.39 2.23 3.42
CA PHE A 62 3.25 0.79 3.54
C PHE A 62 1.88 0.43 4.11
N ASP A 63 1.30 -0.67 3.65
CA ASP A 63 -0.01 -1.16 4.08
C ASP A 63 -0.04 -2.67 4.24
N LEU A 64 -0.92 -3.15 5.12
CA LEU A 64 -1.03 -4.55 5.52
C LEU A 64 -2.40 -5.13 5.15
N THR A 65 -2.38 -6.29 4.50
CA THR A 65 -3.58 -7.01 4.05
C THR A 65 -3.63 -8.40 4.68
N PRO A 66 -4.23 -8.54 5.87
CA PRO A 66 -4.42 -9.84 6.51
C PRO A 66 -5.54 -10.64 5.83
N TYR A 67 -5.45 -11.98 5.94
CA TYR A 67 -6.51 -12.93 5.63
C TYR A 67 -7.18 -13.44 6.91
N TYR A 68 -6.37 -13.71 7.91
CA TYR A 68 -6.77 -13.98 9.28
C TYR A 68 -6.18 -12.89 10.17
N GLY A 69 -7.04 -11.99 10.65
CA GLY A 69 -6.61 -10.83 11.41
C GLY A 69 -6.12 -11.19 12.82
N ASN A 70 -5.14 -10.44 13.31
CA ASN A 70 -4.67 -10.50 14.67
C ASN A 70 -4.47 -9.09 15.23
N GLU A 71 -5.07 -8.80 16.38
CA GLU A 71 -5.06 -7.44 16.95
C GLU A 71 -3.66 -6.99 17.37
N GLU A 72 -2.85 -7.91 17.92
CA GLU A 72 -1.45 -7.61 18.28
C GLU A 72 -0.67 -7.15 17.05
N ASP A 73 -0.85 -7.83 15.92
CA ASP A 73 -0.17 -7.50 14.67
C ASP A 73 -0.66 -6.17 14.10
N CYS A 74 -1.96 -5.91 14.17
CA CYS A 74 -2.55 -4.63 13.73
C CYS A 74 -2.04 -3.46 14.58
N ARG A 75 -2.04 -3.60 15.90
CA ARG A 75 -1.49 -2.59 16.82
C ARG A 75 -0.01 -2.34 16.59
N HIS A 76 0.79 -3.40 16.50
CA HIS A 76 2.22 -3.29 16.23
C HIS A 76 2.50 -2.57 14.91
N TRP A 77 1.78 -2.93 13.83
CA TRP A 77 1.92 -2.31 12.52
C TRP A 77 1.67 -0.80 12.55
N HIS A 78 0.56 -0.41 13.16
CA HIS A 78 0.18 0.99 13.28
C HIS A 78 1.05 1.76 14.28
N GLN A 79 1.54 1.12 15.36
CA GLN A 79 2.46 1.74 16.29
C GLN A 79 3.79 2.10 15.62
N VAL A 80 4.38 1.18 14.86
CA VAL A 80 5.62 1.46 14.11
C VAL A 80 5.40 2.57 13.08
N ALA A 81 4.25 2.57 12.39
CA ALA A 81 3.88 3.63 11.47
C ALA A 81 3.75 5.00 12.17
N HIS A 82 3.11 5.04 13.33
CA HIS A 82 2.97 6.24 14.14
C HIS A 82 4.34 6.77 14.58
N ASP A 83 5.19 5.89 15.13
CA ASP A 83 6.49 6.27 15.67
C ASP A 83 7.44 6.79 14.58
N ALA A 84 7.36 6.24 13.36
CA ALA A 84 8.10 6.74 12.21
C ALA A 84 7.66 8.15 11.77
N CYS A 85 6.39 8.49 11.98
CA CYS A 85 5.84 9.81 11.66
C CYS A 85 6.09 10.85 12.75
N ALA A 86 6.17 10.44 14.01
CA ALA A 86 6.20 11.32 15.19
C ALA A 86 7.27 12.43 15.15
N PRO A 87 8.52 12.18 14.65
CA PRO A 87 9.54 13.24 14.54
C PRO A 87 9.17 14.38 13.58
N PHE A 88 8.19 14.18 12.70
CA PHE A 88 7.79 15.14 11.66
C PHE A 88 6.51 15.91 11.99
N GLY A 89 5.85 15.59 13.10
CA GLY A 89 4.65 16.26 13.60
C GLY A 89 3.55 15.29 14.02
N ALA A 90 2.80 15.66 15.04
CA ALA A 90 1.75 14.81 15.61
C ALA A 90 0.59 14.54 14.62
N GLU A 91 0.37 15.45 13.66
CA GLU A 91 -0.67 15.34 12.64
C GLU A 91 -0.28 14.45 11.45
N VAL A 92 1.00 14.07 11.33
CA VAL A 92 1.53 13.38 10.14
C VAL A 92 0.97 11.97 10.03
N TYR A 93 1.01 11.20 11.12
CA TYR A 93 0.44 9.85 11.14
C TYR A 93 -1.07 9.85 10.85
N PRO A 94 -1.93 10.58 11.58
CA PRO A 94 -3.37 10.55 11.31
C PRO A 94 -3.73 11.02 9.89
N LYS A 95 -2.99 12.01 9.34
CA LYS A 95 -3.17 12.48 7.97
C LYS A 95 -2.91 11.38 6.93
N PHE A 96 -1.76 10.71 7.03
CA PHE A 96 -1.35 9.72 6.05
C PHE A 96 -2.01 8.35 6.27
N LYS A 97 -2.39 8.00 7.51
CA LYS A 97 -3.25 6.86 7.81
C LYS A 97 -4.62 7.04 7.15
N ALA A 98 -5.27 8.15 7.36
CA ALA A 98 -6.57 8.44 6.74
C ALA A 98 -6.49 8.50 5.20
N TRP A 99 -5.36 8.92 4.64
CA TRP A 99 -5.15 8.86 3.18
C TRP A 99 -4.99 7.44 2.68
N CYS A 100 -4.23 6.60 3.41
CA CYS A 100 -4.08 5.18 3.14
C CYS A 100 -5.44 4.46 3.10
N ASP A 101 -6.29 4.68 4.10
CA ASP A 101 -7.61 4.04 4.19
C ASP A 101 -8.50 4.42 3.00
N ARG A 102 -8.51 5.70 2.63
CA ARG A 102 -9.27 6.16 1.45
C ARG A 102 -8.72 5.62 0.13
N TYR A 103 -7.40 5.55 0.01
CA TYR A 103 -6.75 5.10 -1.24
C TYR A 103 -6.98 3.62 -1.48
N PHE A 104 -6.74 2.77 -0.47
CA PHE A 104 -6.84 1.32 -0.59
C PHE A 104 -8.26 0.78 -0.32
N HIS A 105 -9.28 1.52 -0.72
CA HIS A 105 -10.68 1.12 -0.60
C HIS A 105 -11.24 0.59 -1.92
N LEU A 106 -11.83 -0.62 -1.89
CA LEU A 106 -12.51 -1.24 -3.03
C LEU A 106 -13.94 -0.70 -3.12
N LYS A 107 -14.14 0.34 -3.90
CA LYS A 107 -15.45 1.03 -3.98
C LYS A 107 -16.60 0.11 -4.39
N HIS A 108 -16.36 -0.80 -5.34
CA HIS A 108 -17.37 -1.75 -5.84
C HIS A 108 -17.67 -2.89 -4.87
N ARG A 109 -16.86 -3.06 -3.83
CA ARG A 109 -17.09 -4.03 -2.75
C ARG A 109 -17.59 -3.37 -1.45
N GLY A 110 -17.39 -2.06 -1.31
CA GLY A 110 -17.68 -1.32 -0.08
C GLY A 110 -16.79 -1.74 1.09
N GLU A 111 -15.56 -2.20 0.82
CA GLU A 111 -14.64 -2.66 1.85
C GLU A 111 -13.20 -2.16 1.61
N PRO A 112 -12.38 -1.96 2.65
CA PRO A 112 -10.96 -1.69 2.47
C PRO A 112 -10.21 -2.96 2.01
N ARG A 113 -9.07 -2.76 1.32
CA ARG A 113 -8.19 -3.86 0.90
C ARG A 113 -7.56 -4.59 2.07
N GLY A 114 -7.18 -3.85 3.11
CA GLY A 114 -6.54 -4.35 4.33
C GLY A 114 -6.80 -3.43 5.52
N ILE A 115 -5.97 -3.53 6.53
CA ILE A 115 -6.07 -2.73 7.77
C ILE A 115 -5.40 -1.36 7.66
N GLY A 116 -4.92 -0.98 6.47
CA GLY A 116 -4.25 0.28 6.23
C GLY A 116 -2.79 0.30 6.66
N GLY A 117 -2.33 1.46 7.00
CA GLY A 117 -0.95 1.83 7.31
C GLY A 117 -0.71 3.29 6.97
N LEU A 118 0.26 3.58 6.09
CA LEU A 118 0.58 4.93 5.63
C LEU A 118 0.52 5.01 4.11
N PHE A 119 0.00 6.12 3.61
CA PHE A 119 0.10 6.48 2.21
C PHE A 119 0.26 8.00 2.07
N PHE A 120 1.25 8.41 1.30
CA PHE A 120 1.47 9.80 0.92
C PHE A 120 1.92 9.89 -0.54
N ASP A 121 1.54 10.97 -1.18
CA ASP A 121 1.90 11.30 -2.55
C ASP A 121 2.06 12.82 -2.69
N ASP A 122 2.74 13.25 -3.75
CA ASP A 122 2.98 14.68 -4.00
C ASP A 122 3.55 15.43 -2.77
N LEU A 123 4.37 14.75 -1.97
CA LEU A 123 4.93 15.31 -0.75
C LEU A 123 6.07 16.29 -1.07
N ASN A 124 5.79 17.57 -0.93
CA ASN A 124 6.75 18.69 -0.99
C ASN A 124 6.37 19.82 -0.04
N GLN A 125 5.58 19.51 1.01
CA GLN A 125 5.12 20.49 1.99
C GLN A 125 6.23 20.98 2.94
N TRP A 126 7.32 20.25 3.04
CA TRP A 126 8.56 20.61 3.73
C TRP A 126 9.67 20.90 2.71
N ASP A 127 10.82 21.37 3.19
CA ASP A 127 12.01 21.42 2.34
C ASP A 127 12.42 20.03 1.84
N PHE A 128 13.34 20.00 0.88
CA PHE A 128 13.78 18.77 0.25
C PHE A 128 14.38 17.78 1.27
N ASP A 129 15.27 18.27 2.13
CA ASP A 129 16.01 17.43 3.09
C ASP A 129 15.06 16.81 4.13
N THR A 130 14.10 17.58 4.63
CA THR A 130 13.07 17.09 5.56
C THR A 130 12.13 16.08 4.87
N SER A 131 11.70 16.35 3.65
CA SER A 131 10.84 15.43 2.87
C SER A 131 11.59 14.13 2.54
N PHE A 132 12.87 14.20 2.19
CA PHE A 132 13.72 13.03 1.95
C PHE A 132 13.95 12.23 3.24
N ALA A 133 14.23 12.91 4.36
CA ALA A 133 14.39 12.24 5.66
C ALA A 133 13.10 11.51 6.08
N PHE A 134 11.93 12.12 5.86
CA PHE A 134 10.64 11.47 6.11
C PHE A 134 10.46 10.21 5.25
N MET A 135 10.65 10.33 3.92
CA MET A 135 10.52 9.17 3.02
C MET A 135 11.44 8.03 3.44
N ARG A 136 12.70 8.33 3.82
CA ARG A 136 13.66 7.33 4.31
C ARG A 136 13.19 6.69 5.61
N ALA A 137 12.71 7.50 6.58
CA ALA A 137 12.21 7.00 7.85
C ALA A 137 11.06 5.99 7.65
N ILE A 138 10.14 6.26 6.72
CA ILE A 138 9.06 5.34 6.36
C ILE A 138 9.59 4.06 5.72
N GLY A 139 10.56 4.15 4.81
CA GLY A 139 11.20 2.97 4.21
C GLY A 139 11.91 2.10 5.24
N ASP A 140 12.67 2.70 6.14
CA ASP A 140 13.41 1.99 7.20
C ASP A 140 12.47 1.35 8.25
N ALA A 141 11.33 1.99 8.54
CA ALA A 141 10.32 1.49 9.47
C ALA A 141 9.61 0.22 8.95
N TYR A 142 9.54 0.00 7.64
CA TYR A 142 8.83 -1.15 7.07
C TYR A 142 9.33 -2.50 7.61
N ILE A 143 10.64 -2.69 7.69
CA ILE A 143 11.22 -3.94 8.22
C ILE A 143 10.84 -4.13 9.69
N GLN A 144 10.86 -3.06 10.47
CA GLN A 144 10.48 -3.09 11.89
C GLN A 144 8.99 -3.40 12.07
N ALA A 145 8.15 -2.94 11.14
CA ALA A 145 6.71 -3.21 11.16
C ALA A 145 6.38 -4.66 10.74
N TYR A 146 7.02 -5.16 9.67
CA TYR A 146 6.60 -6.43 9.07
C TYR A 146 7.32 -7.67 9.60
N LEU A 147 8.63 -7.62 9.83
CA LEU A 147 9.42 -8.79 10.23
C LEU A 147 8.91 -9.45 11.53
N PRO A 148 8.56 -8.71 12.60
CA PRO A 148 8.02 -9.33 13.81
C PRO A 148 6.70 -10.07 13.58
N ILE A 149 5.83 -9.57 12.70
CA ILE A 149 4.58 -10.23 12.32
C ILE A 149 4.88 -11.57 11.62
N VAL A 150 5.78 -11.55 10.66
CA VAL A 150 6.22 -12.78 9.97
C VAL A 150 6.77 -13.80 10.97
N GLN A 151 7.64 -13.36 11.88
CA GLN A 151 8.24 -14.25 12.89
C GLN A 151 7.20 -14.90 13.79
N ARG A 152 6.17 -14.17 14.21
CA ARG A 152 5.08 -14.69 15.04
C ARG A 152 4.18 -15.68 14.30
N ARG A 153 3.93 -15.45 12.99
CA ARG A 153 2.86 -16.16 12.25
C ARG A 153 3.34 -17.25 11.29
N LYS A 154 4.60 -17.23 10.85
CA LYS A 154 5.13 -18.12 9.79
C LYS A 154 5.05 -19.62 10.10
N LEU A 155 4.97 -20.00 11.38
CA LEU A 155 4.85 -21.39 11.81
C LEU A 155 3.43 -21.78 12.27
N THR A 156 2.45 -20.88 12.13
CA THR A 156 1.06 -21.18 12.47
C THR A 156 0.56 -22.29 11.52
N PRO A 157 0.05 -23.43 12.06
CA PRO A 157 -0.49 -24.50 11.24
C PRO A 157 -1.71 -24.01 10.45
N TYR A 158 -1.84 -24.48 9.21
CA TYR A 158 -2.99 -24.21 8.34
C TYR A 158 -3.29 -25.40 7.43
N GLY A 159 -4.50 -25.42 6.92
CA GLY A 159 -4.97 -26.44 5.99
C GLY A 159 -5.53 -25.86 4.70
N GLU A 160 -6.28 -26.68 3.99
CA GLU A 160 -6.91 -26.32 2.71
C GLU A 160 -7.93 -25.18 2.89
N ARG A 161 -8.70 -25.20 3.97
CA ARG A 161 -9.69 -24.14 4.27
C ARG A 161 -9.05 -22.74 4.32
N GLU A 162 -7.96 -22.60 5.03
CA GLU A 162 -7.25 -21.34 5.17
C GLU A 162 -6.61 -20.92 3.83
N ARG A 163 -6.09 -21.85 3.05
CA ARG A 163 -5.53 -21.57 1.71
C ARG A 163 -6.61 -21.13 0.72
N GLU A 164 -7.77 -21.79 0.72
CA GLU A 164 -8.91 -21.42 -0.11
C GLU A 164 -9.42 -20.00 0.22
N PHE A 165 -9.54 -19.67 1.51
CA PHE A 165 -9.91 -18.34 1.93
C PHE A 165 -8.86 -17.29 1.56
N GLN A 166 -7.59 -17.59 1.73
CA GLN A 166 -6.50 -16.71 1.28
C GLN A 166 -6.60 -16.44 -0.23
N ALA A 167 -6.78 -17.49 -1.04
CA ALA A 167 -6.92 -17.34 -2.49
C ALA A 167 -8.14 -16.48 -2.87
N PHE A 168 -9.27 -16.66 -2.17
CA PHE A 168 -10.47 -15.84 -2.34
C PHE A 168 -10.22 -14.38 -1.99
N ARG A 169 -9.58 -14.10 -0.86
CA ARG A 169 -9.25 -12.72 -0.45
C ARG A 169 -8.20 -12.07 -1.35
N ARG A 170 -7.28 -12.83 -1.89
CA ARG A 170 -6.31 -12.35 -2.90
C ARG A 170 -7.00 -11.86 -4.17
N GLY A 171 -8.18 -12.36 -4.50
CA GLY A 171 -9.03 -11.80 -5.56
C GLY A 171 -9.31 -10.30 -5.33
N ARG A 172 -9.57 -9.88 -4.09
CA ARG A 172 -9.77 -8.45 -3.74
C ARG A 172 -8.51 -7.62 -3.97
N TYR A 173 -7.36 -8.18 -3.70
CA TYR A 173 -6.08 -7.55 -3.97
C TYR A 173 -5.87 -7.29 -5.47
N VAL A 174 -6.17 -8.30 -6.29
CA VAL A 174 -6.12 -8.17 -7.76
C VAL A 174 -7.12 -7.14 -8.28
N GLU A 175 -8.36 -7.18 -7.77
CA GLU A 175 -9.40 -6.21 -8.14
C GLU A 175 -8.94 -4.77 -7.88
N PHE A 176 -8.34 -4.51 -6.71
CA PHE A 176 -7.81 -3.18 -6.39
C PHE A 176 -6.71 -2.77 -7.39
N ASN A 177 -5.71 -3.61 -7.57
CA ASN A 177 -4.54 -3.27 -8.38
C ASN A 177 -4.91 -3.04 -9.86
N LEU A 178 -5.81 -3.84 -10.43
CA LEU A 178 -6.18 -3.70 -11.83
C LEU A 178 -7.21 -2.60 -12.09
N VAL A 179 -8.04 -2.25 -11.10
CA VAL A 179 -9.16 -1.30 -11.31
C VAL A 179 -8.88 0.08 -10.74
N PHE A 180 -8.16 0.16 -9.62
CA PHE A 180 -8.03 1.41 -8.86
C PHE A 180 -6.60 1.88 -8.63
N ASP A 181 -5.60 0.99 -8.73
CA ASP A 181 -4.23 1.39 -8.45
C ASP A 181 -3.66 2.29 -9.54
N ARG A 182 -3.40 3.55 -9.20
CA ARG A 182 -2.90 4.55 -10.15
C ARG A 182 -1.54 4.16 -10.74
N GLY A 183 -0.68 3.52 -9.95
CA GLY A 183 0.64 3.07 -10.41
C GLY A 183 0.54 1.97 -11.45
N THR A 184 -0.30 0.97 -11.23
CA THR A 184 -0.59 -0.11 -12.18
C THR A 184 -1.20 0.45 -13.48
N LEU A 185 -2.23 1.28 -13.36
CA LEU A 185 -2.90 1.88 -14.52
C LEU A 185 -1.94 2.75 -15.34
N PHE A 186 -1.17 3.61 -14.68
CA PHE A 186 -0.17 4.44 -15.34
C PHE A 186 0.90 3.60 -16.04
N GLY A 187 1.44 2.59 -15.36
CA GLY A 187 2.46 1.72 -15.94
C GLY A 187 1.98 0.99 -17.19
N LEU A 188 0.77 0.43 -17.19
CA LEU A 188 0.19 -0.25 -18.33
C LEU A 188 -0.12 0.73 -19.49
N GLN A 189 -0.63 1.92 -19.18
CA GLN A 189 -0.97 2.94 -20.19
C GLN A 189 0.25 3.61 -20.81
N SER A 190 1.35 3.73 -20.08
CA SER A 190 2.59 4.33 -20.57
C SER A 190 3.51 3.36 -21.31
N GLY A 191 3.07 2.11 -21.54
CA GLY A 191 3.87 1.10 -22.24
C GLY A 191 5.00 0.52 -21.38
N GLY A 192 4.88 0.59 -20.05
CA GLY A 192 5.82 -0.05 -19.12
C GLY A 192 5.86 -1.57 -19.32
N ARG A 193 6.92 -2.21 -18.82
CA ARG A 193 7.07 -3.67 -18.91
C ARG A 193 5.95 -4.38 -18.14
N THR A 194 5.00 -4.97 -18.85
CA THR A 194 3.79 -5.60 -18.30
C THR A 194 4.11 -6.63 -17.23
N GLU A 195 5.09 -7.49 -17.46
CA GLU A 195 5.50 -8.54 -16.50
C GLU A 195 5.99 -7.94 -15.18
N SER A 196 6.74 -6.83 -15.23
CA SER A 196 7.23 -6.14 -14.04
C SER A 196 6.12 -5.42 -13.28
N ILE A 197 5.10 -4.94 -13.96
CA ILE A 197 3.93 -4.30 -13.35
C ILE A 197 3.06 -5.35 -12.68
N LEU A 198 2.74 -6.44 -13.38
CA LEU A 198 1.84 -7.49 -12.90
C LEU A 198 2.48 -8.44 -11.89
N MET A 199 3.81 -8.42 -11.72
CA MET A 199 4.49 -9.22 -10.69
C MET A 199 4.10 -8.83 -9.24
N SER A 200 3.46 -7.68 -9.04
CA SER A 200 2.89 -7.27 -7.76
C SER A 200 1.64 -8.05 -7.37
N LEU A 201 1.03 -8.76 -8.31
CA LEU A 201 -0.16 -9.56 -8.08
C LEU A 201 0.16 -10.90 -7.41
N PRO A 202 -0.74 -11.44 -6.57
CA PRO A 202 -0.55 -12.75 -5.97
C PRO A 202 -0.56 -13.85 -7.05
N PRO A 203 0.29 -14.91 -6.90
CA PRO A 203 0.43 -15.94 -7.91
C PRO A 203 -0.80 -16.86 -8.04
N HIS A 204 -1.62 -16.95 -6.99
CA HIS A 204 -2.83 -17.76 -6.96
C HIS A 204 -3.97 -16.95 -6.36
N VAL A 205 -5.08 -16.89 -7.09
CA VAL A 205 -6.30 -16.20 -6.68
C VAL A 205 -7.52 -17.03 -7.02
N ARG A 206 -8.63 -16.74 -6.35
CA ARG A 206 -9.92 -17.38 -6.61
C ARG A 206 -11.06 -16.39 -6.45
N TRP A 207 -12.08 -16.52 -7.28
CA TRP A 207 -13.36 -15.84 -7.11
C TRP A 207 -14.46 -16.86 -6.90
N GLY A 208 -15.34 -16.60 -5.95
CA GLY A 208 -16.56 -17.37 -5.72
C GLY A 208 -17.78 -16.49 -6.02
N TYR A 209 -18.77 -17.04 -6.73
CA TYR A 209 -20.03 -16.35 -6.96
C TYR A 209 -20.86 -16.33 -5.67
N ASP A 210 -21.19 -15.14 -5.17
CA ASP A 210 -21.98 -14.90 -3.94
C ASP A 210 -21.50 -15.68 -2.70
N TRP A 211 -20.19 -15.96 -2.65
CA TRP A 211 -19.62 -16.66 -1.51
C TRP A 211 -19.63 -15.77 -0.27
N LYS A 212 -20.08 -16.32 0.84
CA LYS A 212 -20.12 -15.66 2.15
C LYS A 212 -19.46 -16.54 3.19
N PRO A 213 -18.72 -15.98 4.14
CA PRO A 213 -18.17 -16.74 5.23
C PRO A 213 -19.26 -17.24 6.15
N GLN A 214 -19.00 -18.36 6.83
CA GLN A 214 -19.91 -18.86 7.86
C GLN A 214 -19.96 -17.84 9.01
N PRO A 215 -21.17 -17.46 9.46
CA PRO A 215 -21.32 -16.54 10.59
C PRO A 215 -20.55 -17.00 11.82
N GLY A 216 -19.83 -16.08 12.47
CA GLY A 216 -19.00 -16.37 13.65
C GLY A 216 -17.67 -17.07 13.36
N SER A 217 -17.35 -17.34 12.09
CA SER A 217 -16.03 -17.88 11.70
C SER A 217 -14.94 -16.81 11.72
N GLU A 218 -13.67 -17.23 11.72
CA GLU A 218 -12.53 -16.33 11.60
C GLU A 218 -12.55 -15.58 10.25
N GLU A 219 -13.08 -16.20 9.19
CA GLU A 219 -13.27 -15.58 7.89
C GLU A 219 -14.32 -14.45 7.94
N ALA A 220 -15.42 -14.64 8.68
CA ALA A 220 -16.42 -13.58 8.89
C ALA A 220 -15.83 -12.44 9.72
N ARG A 221 -15.06 -12.77 10.77
CA ARG A 221 -14.41 -11.79 11.64
C ARG A 221 -13.46 -10.86 10.86
N LEU A 222 -12.84 -11.32 9.77
CA LEU A 222 -12.00 -10.46 8.94
C LEU A 222 -12.79 -9.21 8.48
N THR A 223 -13.97 -9.40 7.89
CA THR A 223 -14.76 -8.28 7.34
C THR A 223 -15.57 -7.55 8.40
N GLU A 224 -16.05 -8.26 9.42
CA GLU A 224 -16.90 -7.70 10.48
C GLU A 224 -16.10 -6.90 11.52
N TYR A 225 -14.81 -7.20 11.70
CA TYR A 225 -14.00 -6.61 12.74
C TYR A 225 -12.73 -5.93 12.23
N PHE A 226 -11.91 -6.59 11.39
CA PHE A 226 -10.61 -6.08 10.97
C PHE A 226 -10.68 -5.10 9.81
N LEU A 227 -11.57 -5.32 8.85
CA LEU A 227 -11.75 -4.47 7.68
C LEU A 227 -12.84 -3.40 7.92
N THR A 228 -12.82 -2.80 9.10
CA THR A 228 -13.69 -1.68 9.46
C THR A 228 -12.82 -0.43 9.71
N ASP A 229 -13.45 0.75 9.68
CA ASP A 229 -12.76 1.99 10.10
C ASP A 229 -12.47 1.90 11.60
N ARG A 230 -11.19 1.77 11.93
CA ARG A 230 -10.74 1.54 13.30
C ARG A 230 -9.45 2.27 13.61
N ASP A 231 -9.41 2.86 14.78
CA ASP A 231 -8.17 3.30 15.38
C ASP A 231 -7.52 2.13 16.14
N TRP A 232 -6.38 1.64 15.62
CA TRP A 232 -5.64 0.54 16.21
C TRP A 232 -4.77 0.96 17.41
N LEU A 233 -4.63 2.28 17.66
CA LEU A 233 -3.82 2.85 18.73
C LEU A 233 -4.65 3.38 19.90
N ALA A 234 -5.98 3.37 19.78
CA ALA A 234 -6.91 3.73 20.85
C ALA A 234 -7.00 2.66 21.95
#